data_ffb658ac705c8c2dd04daa005e109455
#
_entry.id   ffb658ac705c8c2dd04daa005e109455
#
_cell.length_a   1.000
_cell.length_b   1.000
_cell.length_c   1.000
_cell.angle_alpha   90.00
_cell.angle_beta   90.00
_cell.angle_gamma   90.00
#
_symmetry.space_group_name_H-M   'P 1'
#
loop_
_entity.id
_entity.type
_entity.pdbx_description
1 polymer ?
#
loop_
_entity_poly.entity_id
_entity_poly.type
_entity_poly.pdbx_seq_one_letter_code
_entity_poly.pdbx_strand_id
1 'polypeptide(L)'
;MKILQIITQSELGGAQTVVVQLANNLSKDHDVVLAAGQGDGKMWGMINDRVVKEHCPHLQRSISLKNDLLAAIELRRLYNKYKPDVIHLHSTKAGTLGRIVFPLKKVVYTVHGFDSVRLAFRKFLPVEKLLQYFCKAIIGVSKYDEKNLITEGIKSNVSTVYNGISTPDCSKISDIEVFNQGKKIILAIARVFPPKRTDLFVDVARLLPQYNFVWIGNQREVTEFGELPENCYFLGNIPNAGAFCSKADLLMLPSNYEGLPMVILEAMSFGKPVVASNVGGISEIVRDDINGYAIDNNPQLFAEKIDRILKDEDLYSRFSKNSLDIFQKELTVEKMVEGYLEVYTK
;
A
#
# COMPACT_ATOMS: atom_id res chain seq x y z
N MET A 1 -14.63 -21.59 -1.50
CA MET A 1 -13.31 -22.01 -0.97
C MET A 1 -13.16 -21.51 0.45
N LYS A 2 -12.36 -22.21 1.24
CA LYS A 2 -11.92 -21.74 2.56
C LYS A 2 -10.52 -21.12 2.44
N ILE A 3 -10.40 -19.85 2.75
CA ILE A 3 -9.19 -19.05 2.54
C ILE A 3 -8.65 -18.58 3.90
N LEU A 4 -7.40 -18.92 4.20
CA LEU A 4 -6.69 -18.43 5.38
C LEU A 4 -5.69 -17.37 4.96
N GLN A 5 -5.96 -16.11 5.30
CA GLN A 5 -5.02 -14.99 5.11
C GLN A 5 -4.20 -14.77 6.39
N ILE A 6 -2.91 -14.51 6.24
CA ILE A 6 -2.00 -14.32 7.39
C ILE A 6 -1.12 -13.11 7.14
N ILE A 7 -1.11 -12.18 8.09
CA ILE A 7 -0.22 -11.02 8.10
C ILE A 7 0.49 -10.88 9.45
N THR A 8 1.73 -10.34 9.46
CA THR A 8 2.54 -10.29 10.68
C THR A 8 1.98 -9.34 11.73
N GLN A 9 1.47 -8.17 11.34
CA GLN A 9 1.05 -7.12 12.28
C GLN A 9 -0.39 -6.70 12.03
N SER A 10 -1.10 -6.36 13.12
CA SER A 10 -2.49 -5.89 13.11
C SER A 10 -2.66 -4.37 13.18
N GLU A 11 -1.58 -3.61 12.98
CA GLU A 11 -1.59 -2.15 12.85
C GLU A 11 -2.12 -1.72 11.46
N LEU A 12 -2.39 -0.43 11.27
CA LEU A 12 -2.75 0.10 9.96
C LEU A 12 -1.51 0.44 9.11
N GLY A 13 -1.57 0.09 7.82
CA GLY A 13 -0.53 0.34 6.84
C GLY A 13 -0.94 -0.16 5.47
N GLY A 14 -0.18 0.15 4.42
CA GLY A 14 -0.56 -0.20 3.04
C GLY A 14 -0.83 -1.69 2.82
N ALA A 15 0.04 -2.58 3.33
CA ALA A 15 -0.16 -4.03 3.22
C ALA A 15 -1.41 -4.49 3.99
N GLN A 16 -1.66 -3.94 5.18
CA GLN A 16 -2.85 -4.25 5.97
C GLN A 16 -4.12 -3.78 5.27
N THR A 17 -4.09 -2.59 4.65
CA THR A 17 -5.23 -2.10 3.85
C THR A 17 -5.55 -3.07 2.71
N VAL A 18 -4.54 -3.57 1.98
CA VAL A 18 -4.75 -4.60 0.93
C VAL A 18 -5.40 -5.85 1.51
N VAL A 19 -4.88 -6.37 2.63
CA VAL A 19 -5.40 -7.57 3.29
C VAL A 19 -6.85 -7.38 3.74
N VAL A 20 -7.18 -6.23 4.33
CA VAL A 20 -8.55 -5.88 4.75
C VAL A 20 -9.49 -5.83 3.56
N GLN A 21 -9.12 -5.10 2.50
CA GLN A 21 -9.92 -5.00 1.28
C GLN A 21 -10.17 -6.38 0.65
N LEU A 22 -9.11 -7.20 0.57
CA LEU A 22 -9.19 -8.54 0.01
C LEU A 22 -10.07 -9.47 0.87
N ALA A 23 -9.85 -9.49 2.20
CA ALA A 23 -10.61 -10.35 3.12
C ALA A 23 -12.10 -10.00 3.11
N ASN A 24 -12.44 -8.71 3.22
CA ASN A 24 -13.81 -8.24 3.23
C ASN A 24 -14.56 -8.57 1.92
N ASN A 25 -13.89 -8.45 0.78
CA ASN A 25 -14.53 -8.73 -0.51
C ASN A 25 -14.62 -10.23 -0.81
N LEU A 26 -13.57 -11.00 -0.52
CA LEU A 26 -13.62 -12.46 -0.64
C LEU A 26 -14.69 -13.09 0.27
N SER A 27 -14.95 -12.53 1.44
CA SER A 27 -15.96 -13.04 2.39
C SER A 27 -17.41 -12.92 1.91
N LYS A 28 -17.65 -12.26 0.77
CA LYS A 28 -18.98 -12.23 0.14
C LYS A 28 -19.39 -13.62 -0.38
N ASP A 29 -18.41 -14.36 -0.92
CA ASP A 29 -18.63 -15.62 -1.63
C ASP A 29 -17.81 -16.80 -1.11
N HIS A 30 -16.91 -16.57 -0.13
CA HIS A 30 -15.98 -17.56 0.39
C HIS A 30 -15.88 -17.53 1.91
N ASP A 31 -15.48 -18.65 2.52
CA ASP A 31 -15.15 -18.72 3.96
C ASP A 31 -13.76 -18.12 4.17
N VAL A 32 -13.67 -16.96 4.79
CA VAL A 32 -12.39 -16.25 5.01
C VAL A 32 -12.04 -16.23 6.50
N VAL A 33 -10.84 -16.67 6.79
CA VAL A 33 -10.18 -16.53 8.10
C VAL A 33 -9.00 -15.58 7.92
N LEU A 34 -8.93 -14.52 8.72
CA LEU A 34 -7.79 -13.61 8.78
C LEU A 34 -7.07 -13.77 10.11
N ALA A 35 -5.81 -14.18 10.03
CA ALA A 35 -4.92 -14.29 11.18
C ALA A 35 -3.87 -13.18 11.14
N ALA A 36 -3.67 -12.49 12.27
CA ALA A 36 -2.61 -11.49 12.41
C ALA A 36 -1.95 -11.58 13.78
N GLY A 37 -0.69 -11.15 13.81
CA GLY A 37 0.09 -11.09 15.03
C GLY A 37 -0.09 -9.78 15.81
N GLN A 38 0.99 -9.38 16.47
CA GLN A 38 1.02 -8.18 17.31
C GLN A 38 0.78 -6.89 16.53
N GLY A 39 0.36 -5.83 17.24
CA GLY A 39 0.11 -4.50 16.71
C GLY A 39 -0.86 -3.74 17.59
N ASP A 40 -1.25 -2.54 17.19
CA ASP A 40 -2.24 -1.72 17.91
C ASP A 40 -3.70 -2.18 17.72
N GLY A 41 -3.89 -3.20 16.89
CA GLY A 41 -5.20 -3.81 16.65
C GLY A 41 -6.16 -2.98 15.79
N LYS A 42 -5.78 -1.82 15.30
CA LYS A 42 -6.67 -0.94 14.53
C LYS A 42 -7.22 -1.57 13.25
N MET A 43 -6.44 -2.48 12.64
CA MET A 43 -6.89 -3.26 11.48
C MET A 43 -8.20 -4.01 11.74
N TRP A 44 -8.39 -4.54 12.95
CA TRP A 44 -9.56 -5.37 13.29
C TRP A 44 -10.89 -4.62 13.21
N GLY A 45 -10.88 -3.30 13.46
CA GLY A 45 -12.05 -2.44 13.31
C GLY A 45 -12.52 -2.24 11.87
N MET A 46 -11.68 -2.58 10.89
CA MET A 46 -12.00 -2.46 9.46
C MET A 46 -12.47 -3.80 8.85
N ILE A 47 -12.37 -4.89 9.61
CA ILE A 47 -12.76 -6.24 9.14
C ILE A 47 -14.24 -6.47 9.43
N ASN A 48 -15.01 -6.84 8.39
CA ASN A 48 -16.42 -7.14 8.51
C ASN A 48 -16.69 -8.43 9.33
N ASP A 49 -17.94 -8.61 9.76
CA ASP A 49 -18.33 -9.73 10.65
C ASP A 49 -18.39 -11.09 9.93
N ARG A 50 -18.29 -11.12 8.60
CA ARG A 50 -18.24 -12.38 7.83
C ARG A 50 -16.85 -13.03 7.86
N VAL A 51 -15.82 -12.26 8.17
CA VAL A 51 -14.43 -12.74 8.27
C VAL A 51 -14.15 -13.21 9.68
N VAL A 52 -13.72 -14.45 9.82
CA VAL A 52 -13.26 -14.99 11.10
C VAL A 52 -11.92 -14.37 11.47
N LYS A 53 -11.84 -13.76 12.66
CA LYS A 53 -10.65 -13.07 13.16
C LYS A 53 -9.86 -13.98 14.09
N GLU A 54 -8.57 -14.19 13.82
CA GLU A 54 -7.66 -15.02 14.64
C GLU A 54 -6.42 -14.23 15.05
N HIS A 55 -6.08 -14.29 16.33
CA HIS A 55 -4.89 -13.62 16.87
C HIS A 55 -3.75 -14.62 17.05
N CYS A 56 -2.56 -14.28 16.54
CA CYS A 56 -1.32 -15.04 16.69
C CYS A 56 -0.32 -14.24 17.55
N PRO A 57 -0.43 -14.26 18.88
CA PRO A 57 0.33 -13.38 19.77
C PRO A 57 1.85 -13.51 19.65
N HIS A 58 2.36 -14.65 19.19
CA HIS A 58 3.80 -14.85 18.99
C HIS A 58 4.28 -14.45 17.59
N LEU A 59 3.36 -14.17 16.64
CA LEU A 59 3.72 -13.67 15.31
C LEU A 59 4.06 -12.18 15.41
N GLN A 60 5.35 -11.86 15.41
CA GLN A 60 5.87 -10.50 15.60
C GLN A 60 6.92 -10.13 14.54
N ARG A 61 7.17 -8.83 14.35
CA ARG A 61 8.12 -8.33 13.34
C ARG A 61 9.57 -8.68 13.67
N SER A 62 9.94 -8.61 14.94
CA SER A 62 11.29 -8.93 15.42
C SER A 62 11.64 -10.41 15.22
N ILE A 63 12.92 -10.71 15.02
CA ILE A 63 13.41 -12.09 14.96
C ILE A 63 13.62 -12.58 16.38
N SER A 64 12.98 -13.69 16.73
CA SER A 64 13.10 -14.34 18.05
C SER A 64 12.85 -15.83 17.89
N LEU A 65 13.89 -16.64 18.08
CA LEU A 65 13.79 -18.11 17.90
C LEU A 65 12.62 -18.70 18.70
N LYS A 66 12.44 -18.26 19.96
CA LYS A 66 11.35 -18.73 20.82
C LYS A 66 9.98 -18.34 20.25
N ASN A 67 9.77 -17.04 19.93
CA ASN A 67 8.50 -16.59 19.42
C ASN A 67 8.23 -17.10 18.00
N ASP A 68 9.26 -17.26 17.17
CA ASP A 68 9.12 -17.80 15.82
C ASP A 68 8.69 -19.29 15.86
N LEU A 69 9.21 -20.08 16.80
CA LEU A 69 8.77 -21.45 17.01
C LEU A 69 7.31 -21.51 17.52
N LEU A 70 6.97 -20.66 18.49
CA LEU A 70 5.60 -20.58 19.01
C LEU A 70 4.61 -20.11 17.93
N ALA A 71 4.98 -19.10 17.14
CA ALA A 71 4.18 -18.67 15.99
C ALA A 71 4.00 -19.80 14.96
N ALA A 72 5.04 -20.58 14.67
CA ALA A 72 4.92 -21.74 13.78
C ALA A 72 3.91 -22.78 14.30
N ILE A 73 3.90 -23.02 15.63
CA ILE A 73 2.92 -23.91 16.28
C ILE A 73 1.50 -23.32 16.18
N GLU A 74 1.33 -21.99 16.41
CA GLU A 74 0.05 -21.30 16.26
C GLU A 74 -0.48 -21.43 14.82
N LEU A 75 0.36 -21.16 13.83
CA LEU A 75 0.01 -21.31 12.42
C LEU A 75 -0.41 -22.74 12.07
N ARG A 76 0.32 -23.75 12.59
CA ARG A 76 -0.03 -25.16 12.40
C ARG A 76 -1.38 -25.52 13.04
N ARG A 77 -1.69 -24.95 14.21
CA ARG A 77 -3.00 -25.12 14.87
C ARG A 77 -4.13 -24.52 14.02
N LEU A 78 -3.94 -23.32 13.46
CA LEU A 78 -4.91 -22.70 12.55
C LEU A 78 -5.17 -23.57 11.33
N TYR A 79 -4.11 -24.12 10.72
CA TYR A 79 -4.26 -25.04 9.59
C TYR A 79 -5.12 -26.27 9.95
N ASN A 80 -4.84 -26.91 11.09
CA ASN A 80 -5.59 -28.08 11.53
C ASN A 80 -7.04 -27.75 11.88
N LYS A 81 -7.29 -26.56 12.47
CA LYS A 81 -8.63 -26.08 12.87
C LYS A 81 -9.50 -25.79 11.65
N TYR A 82 -8.97 -25.05 10.67
CA TYR A 82 -9.76 -24.54 9.55
C TYR A 82 -9.65 -25.39 8.28
N LYS A 83 -8.60 -26.18 8.12
CA LYS A 83 -8.32 -27.00 6.92
C LYS A 83 -8.53 -26.19 5.62
N PRO A 84 -7.83 -25.04 5.44
CA PRO A 84 -8.07 -24.16 4.32
C PRO A 84 -7.72 -24.81 2.99
N ASP A 85 -8.41 -24.39 1.92
CA ASP A 85 -8.09 -24.74 0.54
C ASP A 85 -6.88 -23.93 0.07
N VAL A 86 -6.82 -22.65 0.47
CA VAL A 86 -5.77 -21.69 0.13
C VAL A 86 -5.25 -21.01 1.40
N ILE A 87 -3.95 -20.81 1.46
CA ILE A 87 -3.25 -20.05 2.50
C ILE A 87 -2.53 -18.90 1.84
N HIS A 88 -2.98 -17.68 2.11
CA HIS A 88 -2.40 -16.48 1.53
C HIS A 88 -1.57 -15.73 2.58
N LEU A 89 -0.27 -15.65 2.34
CA LEU A 89 0.70 -15.04 3.23
C LEU A 89 1.02 -13.62 2.77
N HIS A 90 0.99 -12.69 3.72
CA HIS A 90 1.35 -11.30 3.53
C HIS A 90 2.47 -10.91 4.49
N SER A 91 3.41 -10.07 4.05
CA SER A 91 4.61 -9.67 4.78
C SER A 91 5.69 -10.76 4.92
N THR A 92 6.95 -10.31 5.04
CA THR A 92 8.13 -11.21 4.99
C THR A 92 8.13 -12.25 6.12
N LYS A 93 7.79 -11.87 7.36
CA LYS A 93 7.82 -12.81 8.50
C LYS A 93 6.73 -13.89 8.36
N ALA A 94 5.49 -13.52 8.09
CA ALA A 94 4.41 -14.48 7.85
C ALA A 94 4.72 -15.33 6.61
N GLY A 95 5.26 -14.71 5.56
CA GLY A 95 5.72 -15.41 4.36
C GLY A 95 6.81 -16.44 4.62
N THR A 96 7.81 -16.12 5.44
CA THR A 96 8.88 -17.06 5.80
C THR A 96 8.37 -18.23 6.61
N LEU A 97 7.67 -17.96 7.73
CA LEU A 97 7.17 -19.00 8.62
C LEU A 97 6.11 -19.86 7.93
N GLY A 98 5.18 -19.23 7.20
CA GLY A 98 4.10 -19.95 6.54
C GLY A 98 4.59 -20.89 5.43
N ARG A 99 5.56 -20.48 4.62
CA ARG A 99 6.16 -21.36 3.59
C ARG A 99 6.88 -22.59 4.18
N ILE A 100 7.33 -22.51 5.44
CA ILE A 100 7.94 -23.67 6.14
C ILE A 100 6.87 -24.58 6.76
N VAL A 101 5.79 -23.99 7.28
CA VAL A 101 4.79 -24.71 8.11
C VAL A 101 3.70 -25.39 7.28
N PHE A 102 3.31 -24.76 6.16
CA PHE A 102 2.14 -25.19 5.41
C PHE A 102 2.47 -26.04 4.18
N PRO A 103 1.50 -26.84 3.68
CA PRO A 103 1.66 -27.57 2.42
C PRO A 103 1.86 -26.62 1.26
N LEU A 104 2.98 -26.73 0.54
CA LEU A 104 3.40 -25.82 -0.51
C LEU A 104 2.34 -25.57 -1.60
N LYS A 105 1.57 -26.60 -1.99
CA LYS A 105 0.52 -26.52 -3.03
C LYS A 105 -0.66 -25.62 -2.66
N LYS A 106 -0.78 -25.23 -1.40
CA LYS A 106 -1.86 -24.37 -0.88
C LYS A 106 -1.40 -22.93 -0.62
N VAL A 107 -0.09 -22.68 -0.63
CA VAL A 107 0.50 -21.42 -0.21
C VAL A 107 0.65 -20.45 -1.38
N VAL A 108 0.05 -19.28 -1.25
CA VAL A 108 0.30 -18.09 -2.08
C VAL A 108 0.99 -17.04 -1.21
N TYR A 109 2.03 -16.42 -1.70
CA TYR A 109 2.78 -15.38 -0.98
C TYR A 109 2.79 -14.09 -1.76
N THR A 110 2.25 -13.01 -1.18
CA THR A 110 2.29 -11.66 -1.76
C THR A 110 3.40 -10.82 -1.15
N VAL A 111 4.23 -10.25 -2.02
CA VAL A 111 5.30 -9.32 -1.71
C VAL A 111 4.79 -7.89 -1.91
N HIS A 112 4.59 -7.16 -0.79
CA HIS A 112 4.11 -5.78 -0.79
C HIS A 112 5.27 -4.78 -0.92
N GLY A 113 5.95 -4.77 -2.07
CA GLY A 113 7.12 -3.93 -2.34
C GLY A 113 8.43 -4.68 -2.08
N PHE A 114 8.99 -5.26 -3.15
CA PHE A 114 10.20 -6.09 -3.07
C PHE A 114 11.46 -5.28 -2.74
N ASP A 115 11.48 -3.99 -3.04
CA ASP A 115 12.61 -3.11 -2.73
C ASP A 115 12.94 -3.03 -1.23
N SER A 116 11.96 -3.27 -0.36
CA SER A 116 12.21 -3.41 1.07
C SER A 116 13.19 -4.56 1.38
N VAL A 117 13.09 -5.68 0.68
CA VAL A 117 14.03 -6.81 0.82
C VAL A 117 15.28 -6.59 -0.05
N ARG A 118 15.10 -6.18 -1.31
CA ARG A 118 16.17 -6.03 -2.29
C ARG A 118 17.19 -4.96 -1.90
N LEU A 119 16.73 -3.80 -1.41
CA LEU A 119 17.57 -2.64 -1.11
C LEU A 119 17.84 -2.48 0.39
N ALA A 120 16.78 -2.50 1.23
CA ALA A 120 16.92 -2.19 2.65
C ALA A 120 17.36 -3.40 3.49
N PHE A 121 16.91 -4.62 3.15
CA PHE A 121 17.17 -5.83 3.94
C PHE A 121 17.77 -6.97 3.11
N ARG A 122 18.73 -6.68 2.24
CA ARG A 122 19.35 -7.62 1.29
C ARG A 122 19.88 -8.92 1.91
N LYS A 123 20.24 -8.91 3.18
CA LYS A 123 20.68 -10.11 3.93
C LYS A 123 19.64 -11.22 3.98
N PHE A 124 18.34 -10.93 3.76
CA PHE A 124 17.27 -11.92 3.71
C PHE A 124 17.02 -12.49 2.31
N LEU A 125 17.64 -11.92 1.28
CA LEU A 125 17.44 -12.38 -0.11
C LEU A 125 17.81 -13.86 -0.34
N PRO A 126 18.88 -14.43 0.27
CA PRO A 126 19.15 -15.87 0.14
C PRO A 126 18.02 -16.75 0.69
N VAL A 127 17.36 -16.31 1.76
CA VAL A 127 16.21 -17.02 2.36
C VAL A 127 15.03 -16.99 1.39
N GLU A 128 14.73 -15.83 0.80
CA GLU A 128 13.65 -15.68 -0.19
C GLU A 128 13.92 -16.57 -1.44
N LYS A 129 15.17 -16.63 -1.90
CA LYS A 129 15.59 -17.52 -3.01
C LYS A 129 15.38 -19.00 -2.70
N LEU A 130 15.64 -19.42 -1.47
CA LEU A 130 15.38 -20.80 -1.05
C LEU A 130 13.87 -21.07 -0.95
N LEU A 131 13.14 -20.17 -0.29
CA LEU A 131 11.72 -20.37 0.02
C LEU A 131 10.78 -20.23 -1.20
N GLN A 132 11.27 -19.79 -2.36
CA GLN A 132 10.45 -19.75 -3.57
C GLN A 132 9.88 -21.12 -3.98
N TYR A 133 10.55 -22.20 -3.61
CA TYR A 133 10.12 -23.57 -3.92
C TYR A 133 9.09 -24.12 -2.93
N PHE A 134 8.77 -23.38 -1.86
CA PHE A 134 7.87 -23.79 -0.77
C PHE A 134 6.50 -23.10 -0.85
N CYS A 135 6.11 -22.65 -2.02
CA CYS A 135 4.77 -22.09 -2.26
C CYS A 135 4.29 -22.38 -3.69
N LYS A 136 2.98 -22.32 -3.88
CA LYS A 136 2.31 -22.46 -5.16
C LYS A 136 2.58 -21.27 -6.09
N ALA A 137 2.54 -20.04 -5.52
CA ALA A 137 2.75 -18.81 -6.25
C ALA A 137 3.38 -17.72 -5.37
N ILE A 138 4.17 -16.85 -6.01
CA ILE A 138 4.70 -15.60 -5.45
C ILE A 138 4.12 -14.46 -6.25
N ILE A 139 3.47 -13.51 -5.58
CA ILE A 139 2.77 -12.41 -6.24
C ILE A 139 3.49 -11.10 -5.91
N GLY A 140 3.94 -10.39 -6.94
CA GLY A 140 4.31 -8.99 -6.86
C GLY A 140 3.09 -8.09 -6.99
N VAL A 141 3.07 -6.96 -6.30
CA VAL A 141 1.95 -6.00 -6.40
C VAL A 141 2.09 -5.05 -7.61
N SER A 142 3.16 -5.20 -8.38
CA SER A 142 3.47 -4.46 -9.60
C SER A 142 4.32 -5.30 -10.56
N LYS A 143 4.33 -4.94 -11.83
CA LYS A 143 5.27 -5.51 -12.83
C LYS A 143 6.73 -5.22 -12.47
N TYR A 144 6.97 -4.07 -11.84
CA TYR A 144 8.28 -3.72 -11.30
C TYR A 144 8.74 -4.75 -10.26
N ASP A 145 7.89 -5.11 -9.29
CA ASP A 145 8.21 -6.14 -8.30
C ASP A 145 8.44 -7.51 -8.95
N GLU A 146 7.58 -7.93 -9.87
CA GLU A 146 7.72 -9.18 -10.62
C GLU A 146 9.08 -9.24 -11.35
N LYS A 147 9.42 -8.19 -12.11
CA LYS A 147 10.69 -8.09 -12.83
C LYS A 147 11.90 -8.16 -11.89
N ASN A 148 11.84 -7.47 -10.75
CA ASN A 148 12.94 -7.47 -9.78
C ASN A 148 13.06 -8.80 -9.04
N LEU A 149 11.96 -9.46 -8.69
CA LEU A 149 11.97 -10.83 -8.16
C LEU A 149 12.70 -11.78 -9.11
N ILE A 150 12.32 -11.78 -10.38
CA ILE A 150 12.94 -12.61 -11.42
C ILE A 150 14.43 -12.28 -11.61
N THR A 151 14.78 -11.01 -11.65
CA THR A 151 16.17 -10.52 -11.79
C THR A 151 17.05 -10.95 -10.63
N GLU A 152 16.52 -10.92 -9.42
CA GLU A 152 17.24 -11.38 -8.21
C GLU A 152 17.26 -12.91 -8.08
N GLY A 153 16.69 -13.65 -9.02
CA GLY A 153 16.74 -15.11 -9.08
C GLY A 153 15.59 -15.83 -8.37
N ILE A 154 14.51 -15.11 -8.03
CA ILE A 154 13.25 -15.69 -7.57
C ILE A 154 12.34 -15.82 -8.80
N LYS A 155 12.27 -17.02 -9.39
CA LYS A 155 11.64 -17.25 -10.70
C LYS A 155 10.49 -18.26 -10.66
N SER A 156 10.33 -18.96 -9.52
CA SER A 156 9.33 -20.02 -9.42
C SER A 156 7.94 -19.44 -9.21
N ASN A 157 7.06 -19.61 -10.22
CA ASN A 157 5.65 -19.23 -10.17
C ASN A 157 5.41 -17.76 -9.72
N VAL A 158 6.22 -16.83 -10.25
CA VAL A 158 6.08 -15.40 -10.00
C VAL A 158 5.10 -14.81 -11.00
N SER A 159 4.17 -13.98 -10.50
CA SER A 159 3.25 -13.21 -11.32
C SER A 159 2.84 -11.91 -10.62
N THR A 160 2.10 -11.05 -11.31
CA THR A 160 1.63 -9.77 -10.77
C THR A 160 0.13 -9.79 -10.53
N VAL A 161 -0.30 -9.28 -9.38
CA VAL A 161 -1.68 -8.84 -9.11
C VAL A 161 -1.59 -7.44 -8.53
N TYR A 162 -2.11 -6.44 -9.24
CA TYR A 162 -2.12 -5.07 -8.75
C TYR A 162 -2.98 -4.93 -7.50
N ASN A 163 -2.55 -4.07 -6.58
CA ASN A 163 -3.41 -3.66 -5.47
C ASN A 163 -4.68 -2.99 -6.01
N GLY A 164 -5.78 -3.21 -5.31
CA GLY A 164 -7.06 -2.59 -5.61
C GLY A 164 -7.77 -2.11 -4.34
N ILE A 165 -8.57 -1.07 -4.47
CA ILE A 165 -9.37 -0.53 -3.37
C ILE A 165 -10.82 -0.30 -3.76
N SER A 166 -11.69 -0.23 -2.75
CA SER A 166 -12.97 0.48 -2.87
C SER A 166 -12.72 1.96 -2.66
N THR A 167 -13.41 2.84 -3.40
CA THR A 167 -13.33 4.28 -3.17
C THR A 167 -13.63 4.60 -1.70
N PRO A 168 -12.78 5.39 -1.02
CA PRO A 168 -12.98 5.74 0.39
C PRO A 168 -14.32 6.45 0.64
N ASP A 169 -14.96 6.12 1.76
CA ASP A 169 -16.24 6.73 2.16
C ASP A 169 -16.02 8.18 2.66
N CYS A 170 -16.61 9.13 1.95
CA CYS A 170 -16.54 10.56 2.28
C CYS A 170 -17.57 11.02 3.32
N SER A 171 -18.50 10.16 3.75
CA SER A 171 -19.59 10.56 4.67
C SER A 171 -19.10 10.96 6.08
N LYS A 172 -17.87 10.59 6.44
CA LYS A 172 -17.27 10.80 7.77
C LYS A 172 -15.98 11.62 7.73
N ILE A 173 -15.83 12.49 6.73
CA ILE A 173 -14.67 13.39 6.65
C ILE A 173 -14.83 14.49 7.70
N SER A 174 -13.80 14.70 8.55
CA SER A 174 -13.73 15.81 9.46
C SER A 174 -13.66 17.14 8.72
N ASP A 175 -14.33 18.16 9.21
CA ASP A 175 -14.15 19.51 8.69
C ASP A 175 -12.83 20.10 9.21
N ILE A 176 -11.91 20.42 8.30
CA ILE A 176 -10.58 20.96 8.63
C ILE A 176 -10.39 22.24 7.84
N GLU A 177 -10.12 23.33 8.53
CA GLU A 177 -10.09 24.70 8.00
C GLU A 177 -9.23 24.86 6.73
N VAL A 178 -8.06 24.21 6.66
CA VAL A 178 -7.16 24.36 5.51
C VAL A 178 -7.80 23.94 4.18
N PHE A 179 -8.76 23.01 4.21
CA PHE A 179 -9.47 22.56 3.01
C PHE A 179 -10.58 23.54 2.55
N ASN A 180 -10.86 24.59 3.35
CA ASN A 180 -11.92 25.57 3.10
C ASN A 180 -11.38 26.97 2.78
N GLN A 181 -10.05 27.14 2.66
CA GLN A 181 -9.42 28.46 2.46
C GLN A 181 -9.47 29.00 1.01
N GLY A 182 -10.07 28.27 0.07
CA GLY A 182 -10.19 28.69 -1.32
C GLY A 182 -8.90 28.59 -2.16
N LYS A 183 -7.78 28.17 -1.56
CA LYS A 183 -6.54 27.84 -2.29
C LYS A 183 -6.59 26.41 -2.78
N LYS A 184 -5.93 26.11 -3.91
CA LYS A 184 -5.74 24.72 -4.37
C LYS A 184 -4.89 23.92 -3.40
N ILE A 185 -5.26 22.66 -3.19
CA ILE A 185 -4.69 21.76 -2.19
C ILE A 185 -3.83 20.69 -2.85
N ILE A 186 -2.56 20.63 -2.50
CA ILE A 186 -1.65 19.51 -2.78
C ILE A 186 -1.59 18.63 -1.56
N LEU A 187 -2.09 17.41 -1.67
CA LEU A 187 -2.21 16.47 -0.57
C LEU A 187 -1.11 15.40 -0.62
N ALA A 188 -0.53 15.08 0.52
CA ALA A 188 0.24 13.87 0.75
C ALA A 188 -0.35 13.09 1.92
N ILE A 189 -0.45 11.77 1.79
CA ILE A 189 -0.89 10.88 2.88
C ILE A 189 0.17 9.82 3.07
N ALA A 190 0.96 9.94 4.13
CA ALA A 190 2.05 9.01 4.42
C ALA A 190 2.59 9.19 5.83
N ARG A 191 3.31 8.19 6.34
CA ARG A 191 4.08 8.36 7.57
C ARG A 191 5.23 9.34 7.33
N VAL A 192 5.46 10.25 8.29
CA VAL A 192 6.63 11.14 8.32
C VAL A 192 7.86 10.30 8.74
N PHE A 193 8.33 9.45 7.84
CA PHE A 193 9.44 8.54 8.09
C PHE A 193 9.99 7.97 6.76
N PRO A 194 11.28 7.69 6.63
CA PRO A 194 11.79 6.99 5.45
C PRO A 194 10.99 5.71 5.15
N PRO A 195 10.72 5.42 3.87
CA PRO A 195 11.33 6.00 2.66
C PRO A 195 10.68 7.29 2.15
N LYS A 196 9.67 7.85 2.85
CA LYS A 196 8.98 9.04 2.41
C LYS A 196 9.88 10.28 2.52
N ARG A 197 9.89 11.08 1.48
CA ARG A 197 10.70 12.29 1.34
C ARG A 197 9.90 13.51 1.79
N THR A 198 9.65 13.61 3.10
CA THR A 198 8.94 14.75 3.69
C THR A 198 9.72 16.06 3.48
N ASP A 199 11.06 15.98 3.48
CA ASP A 199 11.95 17.08 3.12
C ASP A 199 11.61 17.64 1.73
N LEU A 200 11.50 16.78 0.73
CA LEU A 200 11.16 17.16 -0.64
C LEU A 200 9.76 17.81 -0.73
N PHE A 201 8.79 17.32 0.04
CA PHE A 201 7.46 17.92 0.10
C PHE A 201 7.50 19.36 0.61
N VAL A 202 8.25 19.61 1.70
CA VAL A 202 8.44 20.94 2.28
C VAL A 202 9.18 21.87 1.32
N ASP A 203 10.23 21.37 0.63
CA ASP A 203 10.97 22.17 -0.35
C ASP A 203 10.09 22.60 -1.54
N VAL A 204 9.21 21.70 -2.01
CA VAL A 204 8.23 22.04 -3.07
C VAL A 204 7.21 23.06 -2.58
N ALA A 205 6.74 22.96 -1.33
CA ALA A 205 5.84 23.95 -0.74
C ALA A 205 6.45 25.36 -0.71
N ARG A 206 7.75 25.48 -0.42
CA ARG A 206 8.48 26.78 -0.49
C ARG A 206 8.51 27.37 -1.90
N LEU A 207 8.57 26.54 -2.93
CA LEU A 207 8.59 26.97 -4.33
C LEU A 207 7.22 27.39 -4.86
N LEU A 208 6.13 26.95 -4.22
CA LEU A 208 4.74 27.17 -4.67
C LEU A 208 3.86 27.82 -3.56
N PRO A 209 4.17 29.05 -3.10
CA PRO A 209 3.46 29.68 -1.97
C PRO A 209 1.99 30.00 -2.25
N GLN A 210 1.56 29.97 -3.53
CA GLN A 210 0.18 30.21 -3.94
C GLN A 210 -0.76 29.03 -3.65
N TYR A 211 -0.26 27.81 -3.37
CA TYR A 211 -1.03 26.62 -3.08
C TYR A 211 -0.86 26.18 -1.62
N ASN A 212 -1.83 25.47 -1.06
CA ASN A 212 -1.70 24.85 0.25
C ASN A 212 -1.19 23.40 0.12
N PHE A 213 -0.16 23.08 0.87
CA PHE A 213 0.44 21.76 0.97
C PHE A 213 0.01 21.10 2.26
N VAL A 214 -0.68 19.97 2.19
CA VAL A 214 -1.25 19.28 3.33
C VAL A 214 -0.68 17.88 3.43
N TRP A 215 -0.06 17.57 4.56
CA TRP A 215 0.43 16.23 4.87
C TRP A 215 -0.41 15.60 5.96
N ILE A 216 -1.03 14.44 5.68
CA ILE A 216 -1.75 13.62 6.66
C ILE A 216 -0.92 12.37 6.94
N GLY A 217 -0.63 12.12 8.23
CA GLY A 217 0.15 10.96 8.66
C GLY A 217 0.49 11.02 10.12
N ASN A 218 1.41 10.15 10.59
CA ASN A 218 1.78 10.12 11.99
C ASN A 218 2.36 11.48 12.44
N GLN A 219 2.05 11.84 13.68
CA GLN A 219 2.71 12.97 14.32
C GLN A 219 4.18 12.56 14.60
N ARG A 220 5.09 13.27 13.97
CA ARG A 220 6.49 13.37 14.35
C ARG A 220 6.78 14.86 14.49
N GLU A 221 7.65 15.24 15.42
CA GLU A 221 8.10 16.61 15.48
C GLU A 221 8.71 17.00 14.14
N VAL A 222 8.11 18.00 13.50
CA VAL A 222 8.49 18.46 12.14
C VAL A 222 9.71 19.40 12.20
N THR A 223 10.25 19.60 13.39
CA THR A 223 11.45 20.42 13.67
C THR A 223 12.69 20.02 12.88
N GLU A 224 12.75 18.76 12.40
CA GLU A 224 13.84 18.28 11.54
C GLU A 224 13.92 19.00 10.17
N PHE A 225 12.84 19.68 9.73
CA PHE A 225 12.79 20.35 8.43
C PHE A 225 13.03 21.87 8.49
N GLY A 226 13.47 22.39 9.65
CA GLY A 226 13.61 23.81 9.91
C GLY A 226 12.26 24.53 10.00
N GLU A 227 12.23 25.83 9.74
CA GLU A 227 11.02 26.63 9.71
C GLU A 227 10.14 26.22 8.52
N LEU A 228 8.92 25.77 8.80
CA LEU A 228 7.95 25.38 7.77
C LEU A 228 7.42 26.63 7.05
N PRO A 229 7.22 26.55 5.72
CA PRO A 229 6.54 27.62 5.01
C PRO A 229 5.07 27.73 5.45
N GLU A 230 4.52 28.95 5.46
CA GLU A 230 3.16 29.25 5.94
C GLU A 230 2.05 28.45 5.22
N ASN A 231 2.33 27.98 4.01
CA ASN A 231 1.42 27.19 3.18
C ASN A 231 1.58 25.66 3.35
N CYS A 232 2.35 25.19 4.36
CA CYS A 232 2.63 23.78 4.58
C CYS A 232 2.07 23.31 5.94
N TYR A 233 1.13 22.37 5.90
CA TYR A 233 0.34 21.93 7.05
C TYR A 233 0.55 20.44 7.30
N PHE A 234 0.91 20.07 8.54
CA PHE A 234 1.00 18.68 8.99
C PHE A 234 -0.13 18.39 9.98
N LEU A 235 -1.09 17.58 9.55
CA LEU A 235 -2.34 17.38 10.31
C LEU A 235 -2.30 16.17 11.26
N GLY A 236 -1.18 15.43 11.29
CA GLY A 236 -1.08 14.22 12.10
C GLY A 236 -1.93 13.06 11.59
N ASN A 237 -2.18 12.07 12.45
CA ASN A 237 -2.99 10.91 12.12
C ASN A 237 -4.48 11.27 12.10
N ILE A 238 -5.10 11.16 10.94
CA ILE A 238 -6.56 11.35 10.77
C ILE A 238 -7.17 10.03 10.33
N PRO A 239 -8.22 9.55 11.00
CA PRO A 239 -8.96 8.38 10.52
C PRO A 239 -9.52 8.58 9.11
N ASN A 240 -9.53 7.53 8.30
CA ASN A 240 -10.04 7.57 6.94
C ASN A 240 -9.34 8.64 6.05
N ALA A 241 -8.03 8.81 6.24
CA ALA A 241 -7.23 9.84 5.56
C ALA A 241 -7.41 9.82 4.03
N GLY A 242 -7.56 8.65 3.40
CA GLY A 242 -7.77 8.51 1.96
C GLY A 242 -8.99 9.25 1.43
N ALA A 243 -10.03 9.44 2.26
CA ALA A 243 -11.21 10.20 1.86
C ALA A 243 -10.93 11.70 1.63
N PHE A 244 -9.87 12.26 2.25
CA PHE A 244 -9.45 13.65 2.01
C PHE A 244 -8.91 13.88 0.60
N CYS A 245 -8.60 12.82 -0.16
CA CYS A 245 -8.33 12.95 -1.58
C CYS A 245 -9.50 13.59 -2.34
N SER A 246 -10.75 13.41 -1.88
CA SER A 246 -11.92 14.09 -2.45
C SER A 246 -11.86 15.62 -2.36
N LYS A 247 -11.21 16.15 -1.31
CA LYS A 247 -11.05 17.56 -1.01
C LYS A 247 -9.79 18.19 -1.60
N ALA A 248 -8.85 17.36 -2.07
CA ALA A 248 -7.62 17.84 -2.68
C ALA A 248 -7.79 18.12 -4.18
N ASP A 249 -6.90 18.92 -4.75
CA ASP A 249 -6.79 19.14 -6.18
C ASP A 249 -5.79 18.18 -6.82
N LEU A 250 -4.72 17.80 -6.10
CA LEU A 250 -3.65 16.96 -6.61
C LEU A 250 -3.03 16.14 -5.47
N LEU A 251 -2.64 14.89 -5.77
CA LEU A 251 -1.81 14.09 -4.85
C LEU A 251 -0.33 14.25 -5.19
N MET A 252 0.49 14.59 -4.19
CA MET A 252 1.95 14.54 -4.27
C MET A 252 2.48 13.39 -3.41
N LEU A 253 3.27 12.47 -4.00
CA LEU A 253 3.87 11.37 -3.24
C LEU A 253 5.39 11.28 -3.47
N PRO A 254 6.19 11.98 -2.69
CA PRO A 254 7.65 11.89 -2.75
C PRO A 254 8.14 10.70 -1.92
N SER A 255 8.93 9.81 -2.54
CA SER A 255 9.46 8.60 -1.89
C SER A 255 10.79 8.16 -2.49
N ASN A 256 11.58 7.39 -1.72
CA ASN A 256 12.82 6.76 -2.22
C ASN A 256 12.59 5.34 -2.77
N TYR A 257 11.58 4.63 -2.28
CA TYR A 257 11.14 3.33 -2.82
C TYR A 257 9.68 3.05 -2.43
N GLU A 258 8.97 2.35 -3.29
CA GLU A 258 7.57 1.92 -3.11
C GLU A 258 7.36 0.51 -3.71
N GLY A 259 6.25 -0.11 -3.32
CA GLY A 259 5.65 -1.18 -4.12
C GLY A 259 4.61 -0.59 -5.09
N LEU A 260 3.33 -0.76 -4.77
CA LEU A 260 2.22 -0.05 -5.41
C LEU A 260 1.45 0.70 -4.32
N PRO A 261 1.67 2.03 -4.13
CA PRO A 261 1.17 2.76 -2.97
C PRO A 261 -0.33 2.98 -3.02
N MET A 262 -1.04 2.55 -1.96
CA MET A 262 -2.50 2.63 -1.85
C MET A 262 -3.04 4.04 -1.98
N VAL A 263 -2.32 5.04 -1.46
CA VAL A 263 -2.75 6.45 -1.51
C VAL A 263 -2.89 6.99 -2.94
N ILE A 264 -2.10 6.48 -3.89
CA ILE A 264 -2.26 6.85 -5.30
C ILE A 264 -3.60 6.29 -5.83
N LEU A 265 -3.94 5.05 -5.48
CA LEU A 265 -5.23 4.46 -5.85
C LEU A 265 -6.38 5.25 -5.23
N GLU A 266 -6.25 5.67 -3.96
CA GLU A 266 -7.22 6.52 -3.27
C GLU A 266 -7.43 7.84 -4.01
N ALA A 267 -6.36 8.54 -4.39
CA ALA A 267 -6.46 9.78 -5.17
C ALA A 267 -7.09 9.55 -6.56
N MET A 268 -6.66 8.51 -7.27
CA MET A 268 -7.19 8.18 -8.60
C MET A 268 -8.68 7.79 -8.56
N SER A 269 -9.16 7.19 -7.45
CA SER A 269 -10.58 6.85 -7.27
C SER A 269 -11.49 8.09 -7.20
N PHE A 270 -10.90 9.24 -6.86
CA PHE A 270 -11.56 10.57 -6.90
C PHE A 270 -11.17 11.39 -8.14
N GLY A 271 -10.54 10.76 -9.12
CA GLY A 271 -10.10 11.44 -10.34
C GLY A 271 -9.03 12.51 -10.09
N LYS A 272 -8.16 12.36 -9.09
CA LYS A 272 -7.13 13.37 -8.85
C LYS A 272 -5.89 13.09 -9.68
N PRO A 273 -5.31 14.13 -10.34
CA PRO A 273 -3.98 14.05 -10.92
C PRO A 273 -2.92 13.73 -9.86
N VAL A 274 -1.86 13.04 -10.25
CA VAL A 274 -0.80 12.61 -9.33
C VAL A 274 0.56 13.09 -9.82
N VAL A 275 1.37 13.66 -8.92
CA VAL A 275 2.80 13.89 -9.14
C VAL A 275 3.57 13.11 -8.07
N ALA A 276 4.35 12.13 -8.49
CA ALA A 276 5.01 11.22 -7.57
C ALA A 276 6.45 10.90 -8.01
N SER A 277 7.25 10.36 -7.09
CA SER A 277 8.58 9.86 -7.42
C SER A 277 8.50 8.67 -8.37
N ASN A 278 9.37 8.62 -9.37
CA ASN A 278 9.49 7.49 -10.29
C ASN A 278 10.22 6.31 -9.62
N VAL A 279 9.55 5.64 -8.69
CA VAL A 279 10.09 4.51 -7.93
C VAL A 279 9.05 3.39 -7.80
N GLY A 280 9.51 2.15 -7.73
CA GLY A 280 8.62 1.00 -7.58
C GLY A 280 7.66 0.86 -8.77
N GLY A 281 6.43 0.49 -8.48
CA GLY A 281 5.36 0.34 -9.48
C GLY A 281 4.62 1.65 -9.81
N ILE A 282 5.09 2.82 -9.34
CA ILE A 282 4.34 4.09 -9.49
C ILE A 282 4.13 4.44 -10.97
N SER A 283 5.15 4.33 -11.81
CA SER A 283 5.04 4.66 -13.24
C SER A 283 4.12 3.73 -14.06
N GLU A 284 3.70 2.61 -13.46
CA GLU A 284 2.72 1.71 -14.09
C GLU A 284 1.29 2.28 -14.02
N ILE A 285 1.00 3.06 -12.97
CA ILE A 285 -0.32 3.63 -12.70
C ILE A 285 -0.36 5.16 -12.83
N VAL A 286 0.76 5.85 -12.60
CA VAL A 286 0.94 7.28 -12.88
C VAL A 286 1.70 7.39 -14.18
N ARG A 287 0.99 7.68 -15.26
CA ARG A 287 1.51 7.68 -16.65
C ARG A 287 1.73 9.11 -17.10
N ASP A 288 2.97 9.44 -17.46
CA ASP A 288 3.37 10.79 -17.84
C ASP A 288 2.49 11.35 -18.98
N ASP A 289 2.08 12.63 -18.83
CA ASP A 289 1.18 13.36 -19.75
C ASP A 289 -0.21 12.70 -19.97
N ILE A 290 -0.56 11.68 -19.16
CA ILE A 290 -1.86 10.99 -19.22
C ILE A 290 -2.71 11.31 -17.99
N ASN A 291 -2.25 11.00 -16.77
CA ASN A 291 -2.97 11.24 -15.53
C ASN A 291 -2.11 11.87 -14.43
N GLY A 292 -0.86 12.21 -14.74
CA GLY A 292 0.08 12.81 -13.81
C GLY A 292 1.50 12.72 -14.32
N TYR A 293 2.45 12.72 -13.38
CA TYR A 293 3.88 12.59 -13.65
C TYR A 293 4.56 11.71 -12.61
N ALA A 294 5.31 10.71 -13.06
CA ALA A 294 6.24 9.92 -12.24
C ALA A 294 7.67 10.39 -12.54
N ILE A 295 8.30 11.13 -11.61
CA ILE A 295 9.51 11.92 -11.86
C ILE A 295 10.59 11.70 -10.82
N ASP A 296 11.81 12.11 -11.11
CA ASP A 296 12.93 12.06 -10.19
C ASP A 296 12.71 12.97 -8.97
N ASN A 297 13.32 12.63 -7.85
CA ASN A 297 13.25 13.38 -6.59
C ASN A 297 14.00 14.73 -6.69
N ASN A 298 13.42 15.67 -7.42
CA ASN A 298 13.94 17.04 -7.60
C ASN A 298 12.82 18.05 -7.29
N PRO A 299 13.00 18.96 -6.31
CA PRO A 299 11.96 19.89 -5.88
C PRO A 299 11.50 20.83 -7.00
N GLN A 300 12.40 21.31 -7.86
CA GLN A 300 12.07 22.20 -8.99
C GLN A 300 11.20 21.47 -10.01
N LEU A 301 11.51 20.21 -10.31
CA LEU A 301 10.75 19.40 -11.25
C LEU A 301 9.35 19.08 -10.71
N PHE A 302 9.25 18.74 -9.42
CA PHE A 302 7.92 18.58 -8.78
C PHE A 302 7.11 19.85 -8.83
N ALA A 303 7.71 21.00 -8.49
CA ALA A 303 7.04 22.30 -8.53
C ALA A 303 6.58 22.66 -9.94
N GLU A 304 7.42 22.46 -10.96
CA GLU A 304 7.05 22.69 -12.37
C GLU A 304 5.84 21.85 -12.80
N LYS A 305 5.84 20.55 -12.51
CA LYS A 305 4.75 19.65 -12.93
C LYS A 305 3.45 19.91 -12.19
N ILE A 306 3.51 20.21 -10.89
CA ILE A 306 2.35 20.59 -10.09
C ILE A 306 1.75 21.90 -10.63
N ASP A 307 2.56 22.92 -10.80
CA ASP A 307 2.11 24.23 -11.26
C ASP A 307 1.52 24.16 -12.68
N ARG A 308 2.12 23.39 -13.59
CA ARG A 308 1.61 23.12 -14.93
C ARG A 308 0.21 22.50 -14.90
N ILE A 309 0.00 21.45 -14.07
CA ILE A 309 -1.31 20.79 -13.96
C ILE A 309 -2.36 21.74 -13.39
N LEU A 310 -2.01 22.48 -12.34
CA LEU A 310 -2.99 23.29 -11.61
C LEU A 310 -3.33 24.63 -12.30
N LYS A 311 -2.49 25.13 -13.21
CA LYS A 311 -2.76 26.35 -13.99
C LYS A 311 -3.50 26.10 -15.30
N ASP A 312 -3.38 24.90 -15.86
CA ASP A 312 -4.01 24.51 -17.13
C ASP A 312 -5.28 23.69 -16.85
N GLU A 313 -6.46 24.32 -16.96
CA GLU A 313 -7.75 23.69 -16.67
C GLU A 313 -8.07 22.53 -17.62
N ASP A 314 -7.68 22.62 -18.89
CA ASP A 314 -7.88 21.55 -19.87
C ASP A 314 -7.00 20.34 -19.55
N LEU A 315 -5.75 20.59 -19.22
CA LEU A 315 -4.82 19.56 -18.77
C LEU A 315 -5.31 18.89 -17.50
N TYR A 316 -5.72 19.69 -16.51
CA TYR A 316 -6.28 19.19 -15.25
C TYR A 316 -7.48 18.28 -15.49
N SER A 317 -8.46 18.75 -16.26
CA SER A 317 -9.69 18.01 -16.57
C SER A 317 -9.38 16.70 -17.29
N ARG A 318 -8.46 16.71 -18.24
CA ARG A 318 -8.00 15.51 -18.95
C ARG A 318 -7.32 14.51 -18.01
N PHE A 319 -6.39 14.97 -17.16
CA PHE A 319 -5.70 14.12 -16.21
C PHE A 319 -6.64 13.55 -15.15
N SER A 320 -7.58 14.35 -14.67
CA SER A 320 -8.62 13.95 -13.72
C SER A 320 -9.47 12.80 -14.29
N LYS A 321 -9.98 12.97 -15.51
CA LYS A 321 -10.75 11.93 -16.20
C LYS A 321 -9.92 10.65 -16.39
N ASN A 322 -8.70 10.78 -16.88
CA ASN A 322 -7.83 9.62 -17.10
C ASN A 322 -7.44 8.88 -15.81
N SER A 323 -7.21 9.60 -14.70
CA SER A 323 -7.00 9.01 -13.39
C SER A 323 -8.17 8.11 -12.99
N LEU A 324 -9.39 8.62 -13.10
CA LEU A 324 -10.60 7.87 -12.78
C LEU A 324 -10.79 6.67 -13.73
N ASP A 325 -10.57 6.86 -15.03
CA ASP A 325 -10.70 5.79 -16.04
C ASP A 325 -9.71 4.65 -15.79
N ILE A 326 -8.45 4.95 -15.47
CA ILE A 326 -7.43 3.95 -15.14
C ILE A 326 -7.83 3.22 -13.85
N PHE A 327 -8.24 3.96 -12.81
CA PHE A 327 -8.69 3.37 -11.56
C PHE A 327 -9.82 2.36 -11.78
N GLN A 328 -10.88 2.76 -12.48
CA GLN A 328 -12.06 1.93 -12.72
C GLN A 328 -11.73 0.66 -13.53
N LYS A 329 -10.79 0.74 -14.47
CA LYS A 329 -10.43 -0.39 -15.33
C LYS A 329 -9.45 -1.37 -14.69
N GLU A 330 -8.53 -0.89 -13.83
CA GLU A 330 -7.35 -1.66 -13.45
C GLU A 330 -7.14 -1.80 -11.94
N LEU A 331 -7.69 -0.88 -11.10
CA LEU A 331 -7.25 -0.70 -9.72
C LEU A 331 -8.38 -0.78 -8.68
N THR A 332 -9.56 -1.25 -9.08
CA THR A 332 -10.65 -1.48 -8.13
C THR A 332 -10.41 -2.74 -7.30
N VAL A 333 -11.05 -2.84 -6.15
CA VAL A 333 -10.96 -4.03 -5.30
C VAL A 333 -11.46 -5.28 -6.02
N GLU A 334 -12.46 -5.15 -6.89
CA GLU A 334 -12.99 -6.26 -7.68
C GLU A 334 -11.91 -6.82 -8.61
N LYS A 335 -11.14 -5.96 -9.29
CA LYS A 335 -10.03 -6.37 -10.16
C LYS A 335 -8.92 -7.08 -9.38
N MET A 336 -8.58 -6.59 -8.20
CA MET A 336 -7.63 -7.26 -7.32
C MET A 336 -8.15 -8.65 -6.88
N VAL A 337 -9.41 -8.74 -6.47
CA VAL A 337 -10.05 -10.01 -6.05
C VAL A 337 -10.07 -11.01 -7.21
N GLU A 338 -10.49 -10.58 -8.40
CA GLU A 338 -10.47 -11.38 -9.64
C GLU A 338 -9.07 -11.97 -9.91
N GLY A 339 -8.04 -11.13 -9.87
CA GLY A 339 -6.65 -11.57 -10.06
C GLY A 339 -6.19 -12.60 -9.02
N TYR A 340 -6.53 -12.41 -7.75
CA TYR A 340 -6.18 -13.40 -6.71
C TYR A 340 -6.98 -14.70 -6.85
N LEU A 341 -8.26 -14.64 -7.22
CA LEU A 341 -9.07 -15.85 -7.45
C LEU A 341 -8.50 -16.70 -8.60
N GLU A 342 -7.99 -16.07 -9.67
CA GLU A 342 -7.28 -16.81 -10.73
C GLU A 342 -6.04 -17.52 -10.19
N VAL A 343 -5.25 -16.86 -9.31
CA VAL A 343 -4.08 -17.48 -8.68
C VAL A 343 -4.47 -18.63 -7.76
N TYR A 344 -5.58 -18.50 -7.02
CA TYR A 344 -6.04 -19.52 -6.08
C TYR A 344 -6.57 -20.79 -6.78
N THR A 345 -7.08 -20.66 -7.98
CA THR A 345 -7.70 -21.77 -8.74
C THR A 345 -6.75 -22.49 -9.68
N LYS A 346 -5.65 -21.87 -10.09
CA LYS A 346 -4.56 -22.52 -10.86
C LYS A 346 -3.81 -23.55 -10.01
#